data_b0cd1175ea356324d792bc6fce8de07d
#
_entry.id   b0cd1175ea356324d792bc6fce8de07d
#
_cell.length_a   1.000
_cell.length_b   1.000
_cell.length_c   1.000
_cell.angle_alpha   90.00
_cell.angle_beta   90.00
_cell.angle_gamma   90.00
#
_symmetry.space_group_name_H-M   'P 1'
#
loop_
_entity.id
_entity.type
_entity.pdbx_description
1 polymer ?
#
loop_
_entity_poly.entity_id
_entity_poly.type
_entity_poly.pdbx_seq_one_letter_code
_entity_poly.pdbx_strand_id
1 'polypeptide(L)'
;MPDSSIMLDLCNELKISVNELLSGEMIEMNNYNEKAEQNLLEMKRQKEETDKRLLTMEIVIGILSSMLLFVLVFVASFVEMANWLRILLIIIGFIPFIVGILFAIRIEQIAGYYECQKCHHKYISTYSNVLWSMHVNRTRYMRCPKCNQKSWQKKIINK
;
A
#
# COMPACT_ATOMS: atom_id res chain seq x y z
N MET A 1 22.93 12.69 21.56
CA MET A 1 22.09 13.68 20.90
C MET A 1 21.43 14.53 21.98
N PRO A 2 21.36 15.86 21.87
CA PRO A 2 20.64 16.70 22.80
C PRO A 2 19.16 16.37 22.79
N ASP A 3 18.49 16.56 23.93
CA ASP A 3 17.05 16.33 24.07
C ASP A 3 16.28 17.23 23.10
N SER A 4 15.19 16.72 22.53
CA SER A 4 14.37 17.45 21.55
C SER A 4 13.80 18.77 22.09
N SER A 5 13.64 18.89 23.41
CA SER A 5 13.18 20.12 24.06
C SER A 5 14.19 21.28 24.02
N ILE A 6 15.50 20.96 23.96
CA ILE A 6 16.59 21.97 23.99
C ILE A 6 17.08 22.25 22.54
N MET A 7 16.70 21.43 21.58
CA MET A 7 17.22 21.50 20.22
C MET A 7 16.86 22.81 19.51
N LEU A 8 15.63 23.31 19.70
CA LEU A 8 15.18 24.58 19.11
C LEU A 8 15.91 25.79 19.69
N ASP A 9 16.10 25.80 21.02
CA ASP A 9 16.80 26.90 21.70
C ASP A 9 18.27 26.93 21.30
N LEU A 10 18.91 25.76 21.19
CA LEU A 10 20.27 25.61 20.71
C LEU A 10 20.44 26.09 19.26
N CYS A 11 19.49 25.75 18.38
CA CYS A 11 19.50 26.20 16.99
C CYS A 11 19.34 27.71 16.87
N ASN A 12 18.48 28.32 17.71
CA ASN A 12 18.30 29.79 17.76
C ASN A 12 19.57 30.52 18.23
N GLU A 13 20.25 30.01 19.25
CA GLU A 13 21.51 30.61 19.76
C GLU A 13 22.65 30.47 18.72
N LEU A 14 22.75 29.30 18.06
CA LEU A 14 23.77 29.07 17.05
C LEU A 14 23.43 29.67 15.69
N LYS A 15 22.23 30.22 15.49
CA LYS A 15 21.71 30.73 14.21
C LYS A 15 21.76 29.73 13.07
N ILE A 16 21.53 28.46 13.38
CA ILE A 16 21.48 27.36 12.44
C ILE A 16 20.08 26.71 12.45
N SER A 17 19.72 26.05 11.38
CA SER A 17 18.50 25.25 11.33
C SER A 17 18.66 23.90 12.04
N VAL A 18 17.56 23.28 12.47
CA VAL A 18 17.57 21.92 13.05
C VAL A 18 18.16 20.91 12.06
N ASN A 19 17.92 21.09 10.77
CA ASN A 19 18.49 20.24 9.71
C ASN A 19 20.02 20.37 9.62
N GLU A 20 20.57 21.56 9.72
CA GLU A 20 22.02 21.79 9.74
C GLU A 20 22.66 21.18 10.98
N LEU A 21 21.98 21.29 12.13
CA LEU A 21 22.44 20.64 13.36
C LEU A 21 22.47 19.11 13.24
N LEU A 22 21.49 18.52 12.58
CA LEU A 22 21.37 17.06 12.42
C LEU A 22 22.26 16.52 11.30
N SER A 23 22.44 17.26 10.21
CA SER A 23 23.28 16.85 9.07
C SER A 23 24.77 17.14 9.28
N GLY A 24 25.11 18.07 10.20
CA GLY A 24 26.49 18.50 10.43
C GLY A 24 27.08 19.38 9.32
N GLU A 25 26.28 19.79 8.34
CA GLU A 25 26.67 20.64 7.22
C GLU A 25 25.95 21.99 7.30
N MET A 26 26.68 23.11 7.23
CA MET A 26 26.09 24.43 7.03
C MET A 26 25.60 24.56 5.59
N ILE A 27 24.31 24.80 5.42
CA ILE A 27 23.67 24.97 4.13
C ILE A 27 23.41 26.46 3.91
N GLU A 28 24.06 27.08 2.92
CA GLU A 28 23.73 28.46 2.53
C GLU A 28 22.24 28.57 2.17
N MET A 29 21.58 29.66 2.62
CA MET A 29 20.11 29.84 2.48
C MET A 29 19.60 29.69 1.04
N ASN A 30 20.45 29.96 0.05
CA ASN A 30 20.10 29.79 -1.37
C ASN A 30 20.00 28.31 -1.81
N ASN A 31 20.71 27.39 -1.13
CA ASN A 31 20.70 25.95 -1.43
C ASN A 31 19.65 25.18 -0.60
N TYR A 32 19.03 25.80 0.42
CA TYR A 32 18.09 25.10 1.28
C TYR A 32 16.80 24.68 0.53
N ASN A 33 16.25 25.60 -0.26
CA ASN A 33 15.05 25.32 -1.06
C ASN A 33 15.32 24.26 -2.12
N GLU A 34 16.46 24.29 -2.76
CA GLU A 34 16.85 23.31 -3.78
C GLU A 34 17.04 21.91 -3.18
N LYS A 35 17.77 21.79 -2.06
CA LYS A 35 17.94 20.51 -1.35
C LYS A 35 16.59 19.98 -0.78
N ALA A 36 15.72 20.85 -0.29
CA ALA A 36 14.40 20.46 0.18
C ALA A 36 13.53 19.93 -0.97
N GLU A 37 13.59 20.55 -2.14
CA GLU A 37 12.88 20.13 -3.33
C GLU A 37 13.43 18.77 -3.85
N GLN A 38 14.75 18.60 -3.90
CA GLN A 38 15.39 17.35 -4.28
C GLN A 38 15.00 16.21 -3.32
N ASN A 39 15.04 16.43 -2.02
CA ASN A 39 14.58 15.45 -1.01
C ASN A 39 13.12 15.08 -1.18
N LEU A 40 12.25 16.07 -1.47
CA LEU A 40 10.83 15.84 -1.71
C LEU A 40 10.60 14.99 -2.97
N LEU A 41 11.35 15.26 -4.04
CA LEU A 41 11.30 14.49 -5.28
C LEU A 41 11.78 13.06 -5.07
N GLU A 42 12.86 12.88 -4.31
CA GLU A 42 13.38 11.56 -4.00
C GLU A 42 12.42 10.76 -3.11
N MET A 43 11.81 11.36 -2.10
CA MET A 43 10.77 10.73 -1.29
C MET A 43 9.56 10.31 -2.13
N LYS A 44 9.15 11.13 -3.10
CA LYS A 44 8.08 10.76 -4.05
C LYS A 44 8.48 9.56 -4.90
N ARG A 45 9.69 9.55 -5.45
CA ARG A 45 10.21 8.44 -6.25
C ARG A 45 10.27 7.14 -5.44
N GLN A 46 10.81 7.19 -4.24
CA GLN A 46 10.88 6.02 -3.34
C GLN A 46 9.49 5.49 -3.00
N LYS A 47 8.52 6.38 -2.76
CA LYS A 47 7.14 5.98 -2.53
C LYS A 47 6.53 5.29 -3.75
N GLU A 48 6.73 5.83 -4.96
CA GLU A 48 6.25 5.21 -6.20
C GLU A 48 6.86 3.83 -6.45
N GLU A 49 8.15 3.67 -6.21
CA GLU A 49 8.85 2.39 -6.32
C GLU A 49 8.31 1.37 -5.28
N THR A 50 8.09 1.83 -4.05
CA THR A 50 7.51 1.01 -3.00
C THR A 50 6.08 0.58 -3.35
N ASP A 51 5.24 1.51 -3.83
CA ASP A 51 3.87 1.21 -4.25
C ASP A 51 3.84 0.20 -5.42
N LYS A 52 4.75 0.32 -6.41
CA LYS A 52 4.89 -0.65 -7.50
C LYS A 52 5.30 -2.03 -6.97
N ARG A 53 6.26 -2.08 -6.05
CA ARG A 53 6.72 -3.35 -5.43
C ARG A 53 5.59 -4.01 -4.64
N LEU A 54 4.82 -3.23 -3.86
CA LEU A 54 3.67 -3.73 -3.13
C LEU A 54 2.61 -4.34 -4.06
N LEU A 55 2.29 -3.68 -5.18
CA LEU A 55 1.35 -4.21 -6.17
C LEU A 55 1.85 -5.48 -6.87
N THR A 56 3.17 -5.65 -7.02
CA THR A 56 3.74 -6.90 -7.52
C THR A 56 3.62 -8.01 -6.48
N MET A 57 3.89 -7.71 -5.21
CA MET A 57 3.73 -8.67 -4.10
C MET A 57 2.28 -9.14 -3.95
N GLU A 58 1.30 -8.26 -4.16
CA GLU A 58 -0.13 -8.62 -4.20
C GLU A 58 -0.41 -9.75 -5.19
N ILE A 59 0.10 -9.64 -6.42
CA ILE A 59 -0.06 -10.66 -7.47
C ILE A 59 0.61 -11.96 -7.05
N VAL A 60 1.84 -11.90 -6.51
CA VAL A 60 2.59 -13.08 -6.08
C VAL A 60 1.84 -13.82 -4.95
N ILE A 61 1.35 -13.09 -3.94
CA ILE A 61 0.56 -13.68 -2.85
C ILE A 61 -0.71 -14.34 -3.40
N GLY A 62 -1.42 -13.69 -4.33
CA GLY A 62 -2.61 -14.22 -4.98
C GLY A 62 -2.33 -15.53 -5.75
N ILE A 63 -1.25 -15.57 -6.52
CA ILE A 63 -0.85 -16.78 -7.28
C ILE A 63 -0.46 -17.90 -6.32
N LEU A 64 0.41 -17.64 -5.33
CA LEU A 64 0.88 -18.67 -4.40
C LEU A 64 -0.25 -19.26 -3.57
N SER A 65 -1.15 -18.43 -3.05
CA SER A 65 -2.31 -18.88 -2.26
C SER A 65 -3.28 -19.71 -3.11
N SER A 66 -3.49 -19.31 -4.37
CA SER A 66 -4.34 -20.07 -5.31
C SER A 66 -3.70 -21.41 -5.68
N MET A 67 -2.42 -21.45 -6.00
CA MET A 67 -1.70 -22.68 -6.32
C MET A 67 -1.75 -23.68 -5.16
N LEU A 68 -1.54 -23.20 -3.94
CA LEU A 68 -1.62 -24.06 -2.75
C LEU A 68 -3.01 -24.69 -2.61
N LEU A 69 -4.07 -23.89 -2.76
CA LEU A 69 -5.45 -24.40 -2.72
C LEU A 69 -5.69 -25.44 -3.81
N PHE A 70 -5.27 -25.18 -5.06
CA PHE A 70 -5.45 -26.12 -6.18
C PHE A 70 -4.73 -27.44 -5.92
N VAL A 71 -3.49 -27.42 -5.41
CA VAL A 71 -2.75 -28.63 -5.07
C VAL A 71 -3.49 -29.44 -4.00
N LEU A 72 -3.98 -28.80 -2.93
CA LEU A 72 -4.70 -29.49 -1.87
C LEU A 72 -6.03 -30.06 -2.34
N VAL A 73 -6.77 -29.35 -3.17
CA VAL A 73 -8.02 -29.85 -3.79
C VAL A 73 -7.73 -31.01 -4.74
N PHE A 74 -6.66 -30.93 -5.53
CA PHE A 74 -6.24 -32.00 -6.43
C PHE A 74 -5.90 -33.27 -5.63
N VAL A 75 -5.08 -33.16 -4.58
CA VAL A 75 -4.75 -34.28 -3.71
C VAL A 75 -6.01 -34.89 -3.08
N ALA A 76 -6.92 -34.05 -2.57
CA ALA A 76 -8.18 -34.49 -1.98
C ALA A 76 -9.09 -35.21 -2.97
N SER A 77 -8.97 -34.92 -4.27
CA SER A 77 -9.81 -35.51 -5.33
C SER A 77 -9.27 -36.83 -5.85
N PHE A 78 -7.97 -36.98 -5.96
CA PHE A 78 -7.33 -38.13 -6.63
C PHE A 78 -6.75 -39.17 -5.69
N VAL A 79 -6.47 -38.80 -4.43
CA VAL A 79 -5.94 -39.75 -3.45
C VAL A 79 -7.09 -40.41 -2.68
N GLU A 80 -7.05 -41.77 -2.62
CA GLU A 80 -8.00 -42.53 -1.81
C GLU A 80 -7.76 -42.25 -0.31
N MET A 81 -8.71 -41.59 0.36
CA MET A 81 -8.64 -41.27 1.76
C MET A 81 -10.03 -41.27 2.40
N ALA A 82 -10.08 -41.37 3.72
CA ALA A 82 -11.33 -41.27 4.47
C ALA A 82 -12.00 -39.90 4.25
N ASN A 83 -13.31 -39.87 4.14
CA ASN A 83 -14.09 -38.64 3.82
C ASN A 83 -13.82 -37.50 4.81
N TRP A 84 -13.67 -37.79 6.09
CA TRP A 84 -13.35 -36.77 7.11
C TRP A 84 -11.99 -36.11 6.87
N LEU A 85 -10.99 -36.89 6.46
CA LEU A 85 -9.65 -36.38 6.15
C LEU A 85 -9.66 -35.48 4.89
N ARG A 86 -10.44 -35.86 3.88
CA ARG A 86 -10.66 -35.06 2.67
C ARG A 86 -11.25 -33.68 2.99
N ILE A 87 -12.30 -33.64 3.83
CA ILE A 87 -12.94 -32.40 4.24
C ILE A 87 -11.96 -31.53 5.03
N LEU A 88 -11.22 -32.12 5.98
CA LEU A 88 -10.22 -31.43 6.80
C LEU A 88 -9.13 -30.78 5.92
N LEU A 89 -8.64 -31.53 4.91
CA LEU A 89 -7.59 -31.06 4.02
C LEU A 89 -8.05 -29.87 3.14
N ILE A 90 -9.30 -29.90 2.68
CA ILE A 90 -9.91 -28.77 1.96
C ILE A 90 -10.05 -27.55 2.87
N ILE A 91 -10.54 -27.72 4.10
CA ILE A 91 -10.67 -26.62 5.06
C ILE A 91 -9.31 -25.98 5.35
N ILE A 92 -8.25 -26.78 5.59
CA ILE A 92 -6.88 -26.29 5.80
C ILE A 92 -6.39 -25.51 4.58
N GLY A 93 -6.75 -25.89 3.36
CA GLY A 93 -6.40 -25.17 2.14
C GLY A 93 -7.11 -23.82 2.00
N PHE A 94 -8.37 -23.74 2.45
CA PHE A 94 -9.14 -22.49 2.38
C PHE A 94 -8.65 -21.40 3.34
N ILE A 95 -8.12 -21.75 4.51
CA ILE A 95 -7.63 -20.77 5.49
C ILE A 95 -6.55 -19.85 4.89
N PRO A 96 -5.40 -20.36 4.40
CA PRO A 96 -4.36 -19.52 3.81
C PRO A 96 -4.83 -18.79 2.55
N PHE A 97 -5.75 -19.36 1.79
CA PHE A 97 -6.33 -18.71 0.62
C PHE A 97 -7.15 -17.47 1.00
N ILE A 98 -8.05 -17.57 1.99
CA ILE A 98 -8.84 -16.43 2.47
C ILE A 98 -7.92 -15.35 3.07
N VAL A 99 -6.95 -15.75 3.91
CA VAL A 99 -5.97 -14.85 4.50
C VAL A 99 -5.18 -14.13 3.39
N GLY A 100 -4.73 -14.85 2.37
CA GLY A 100 -4.02 -14.30 1.21
C GLY A 100 -4.84 -13.23 0.48
N ILE A 101 -6.13 -13.48 0.23
CA ILE A 101 -7.04 -12.52 -0.40
C ILE A 101 -7.18 -11.26 0.46
N LEU A 102 -7.38 -11.40 1.78
CA LEU A 102 -7.53 -10.25 2.68
C LEU A 102 -6.26 -9.39 2.70
N PHE A 103 -5.07 -10.02 2.71
CA PHE A 103 -3.80 -9.31 2.61
C PHE A 103 -3.62 -8.63 1.25
N ALA A 104 -3.96 -9.29 0.14
CA ALA A 104 -3.89 -8.72 -1.19
C ALA A 104 -4.76 -7.45 -1.30
N ILE A 105 -6.01 -7.50 -0.82
CA ILE A 105 -6.90 -6.34 -0.80
C ILE A 105 -6.34 -5.22 0.11
N ARG A 106 -5.69 -5.56 1.21
CA ARG A 106 -5.04 -4.59 2.09
C ARG A 106 -3.88 -3.89 1.40
N ILE A 107 -3.05 -4.64 0.70
CA ILE A 107 -1.93 -4.10 -0.10
C ILE A 107 -2.49 -3.19 -1.20
N GLU A 108 -3.49 -3.63 -1.95
CA GLU A 108 -4.14 -2.82 -2.98
C GLU A 108 -4.71 -1.51 -2.40
N GLN A 109 -5.30 -1.53 -1.21
CA GLN A 109 -5.82 -0.33 -0.56
C GLN A 109 -4.72 0.70 -0.27
N ILE A 110 -3.58 0.24 0.27
CA ILE A 110 -2.50 1.11 0.74
C ILE A 110 -1.65 1.64 -0.41
N ALA A 111 -1.37 0.80 -1.42
CA ALA A 111 -0.52 1.16 -2.55
C ALA A 111 -1.24 2.14 -3.49
N GLY A 112 -0.78 3.39 -3.54
CA GLY A 112 -1.28 4.43 -4.46
C GLY A 112 -2.66 5.01 -4.10
N TYR A 113 -3.31 5.62 -5.09
CA TYR A 113 -4.56 6.39 -4.93
C TYR A 113 -5.64 5.88 -5.88
N TYR A 114 -6.91 6.13 -5.53
CA TYR A 114 -8.04 5.97 -6.44
C TYR A 114 -8.44 7.32 -7.02
N GLU A 115 -8.59 7.39 -8.35
CA GLU A 115 -9.03 8.59 -9.06
C GLU A 115 -10.47 8.43 -9.53
N CYS A 116 -11.30 9.41 -9.19
CA CYS A 116 -12.68 9.47 -9.64
C CYS A 116 -12.75 9.84 -11.12
N GLN A 117 -13.39 9.03 -11.95
CA GLN A 117 -13.54 9.31 -13.39
C GLN A 117 -14.47 10.50 -13.71
N LYS A 118 -15.23 11.01 -12.71
CA LYS A 118 -16.16 12.13 -12.91
C LYS A 118 -15.58 13.47 -12.48
N CYS A 119 -14.88 13.54 -11.35
CA CYS A 119 -14.35 14.80 -10.81
C CYS A 119 -12.83 14.81 -10.64
N HIS A 120 -12.13 13.76 -11.10
CA HIS A 120 -10.67 13.60 -11.05
C HIS A 120 -10.07 13.75 -9.64
N HIS A 121 -10.90 13.63 -8.59
CA HIS A 121 -10.42 13.67 -7.22
C HIS A 121 -9.66 12.39 -6.89
N LYS A 122 -8.43 12.55 -6.38
CA LYS A 122 -7.55 11.46 -5.98
C LYS A 122 -7.62 11.29 -4.47
N TYR A 123 -7.88 10.07 -4.00
CA TYR A 123 -8.04 9.77 -2.59
C TYR A 123 -7.64 8.33 -2.26
N ILE A 124 -7.42 8.06 -0.98
CA ILE A 124 -7.22 6.70 -0.45
C ILE A 124 -8.58 6.23 0.07
N SER A 125 -9.06 5.09 -0.44
CA SER A 125 -10.32 4.53 -0.01
C SER A 125 -10.17 3.77 1.31
N THR A 126 -11.27 3.63 2.06
CA THR A 126 -11.33 2.78 3.26
C THR A 126 -11.27 1.30 2.87
N TYR A 127 -10.68 0.46 3.71
CA TYR A 127 -10.56 -0.98 3.48
C TYR A 127 -11.92 -1.65 3.20
N SER A 128 -12.94 -1.31 3.99
CA SER A 128 -14.29 -1.83 3.81
C SER A 128 -14.89 -1.49 2.43
N ASN A 129 -14.69 -0.27 1.94
CA ASN A 129 -15.17 0.12 0.61
C ASN A 129 -14.44 -0.65 -0.50
N VAL A 130 -13.15 -0.92 -0.34
CA VAL A 130 -12.37 -1.71 -1.31
C VAL A 130 -12.80 -3.17 -1.28
N LEU A 131 -13.01 -3.75 -0.09
CA LEU A 131 -13.42 -5.14 0.10
C LEU A 131 -14.78 -5.45 -0.55
N TRP A 132 -15.78 -4.58 -0.33
CA TRP A 132 -17.16 -4.80 -0.79
C TRP A 132 -17.47 -4.20 -2.17
N SER A 133 -16.49 -3.53 -2.80
CA SER A 133 -16.69 -2.95 -4.14
C SER A 133 -16.51 -3.97 -5.25
N MET A 134 -17.37 -3.91 -6.26
CA MET A 134 -17.14 -4.64 -7.51
C MET A 134 -15.83 -4.15 -8.14
N HIS A 135 -15.03 -5.07 -8.64
CA HIS A 135 -13.75 -4.74 -9.27
C HIS A 135 -13.63 -5.36 -10.66
N VAL A 136 -13.02 -4.62 -11.57
CA VAL A 136 -12.60 -5.09 -12.89
C VAL A 136 -11.17 -4.62 -13.08
N ASN A 137 -10.23 -5.57 -13.14
CA ASN A 137 -8.81 -5.28 -13.14
C ASN A 137 -8.43 -4.40 -11.92
N ARG A 138 -7.78 -3.25 -12.13
CA ARG A 138 -7.42 -2.27 -11.08
C ARG A 138 -8.41 -1.11 -10.95
N THR A 139 -9.65 -1.29 -11.38
CA THR A 139 -10.74 -0.32 -11.20
C THR A 139 -11.80 -0.87 -10.26
N ARG A 140 -12.33 -0.01 -9.39
CA ARG A 140 -13.35 -0.40 -8.42
C ARG A 140 -14.57 0.51 -8.51
N TYR A 141 -15.76 -0.08 -8.40
CA TYR A 141 -17.01 0.68 -8.43
C TYR A 141 -17.34 1.16 -7.02
N MET A 142 -17.00 2.42 -6.72
CA MET A 142 -17.13 3.02 -5.39
C MET A 142 -17.73 4.42 -5.46
N ARG A 143 -18.17 4.92 -4.30
CA ARG A 143 -18.65 6.29 -4.14
C ARG A 143 -17.45 7.23 -3.90
N CYS A 144 -17.36 8.30 -4.69
CA CYS A 144 -16.34 9.32 -4.51
C CYS A 144 -16.65 10.18 -3.27
N PRO A 145 -15.68 10.43 -2.37
CA PRO A 145 -15.90 11.25 -1.16
C PRO A 145 -16.13 12.74 -1.49
N LYS A 146 -15.67 13.23 -2.64
CA LYS A 146 -15.81 14.64 -3.04
C LYS A 146 -17.14 14.91 -3.77
N CYS A 147 -17.42 14.19 -4.86
CA CYS A 147 -18.64 14.42 -5.64
C CYS A 147 -19.83 13.54 -5.23
N ASN A 148 -19.64 12.63 -4.28
CA ASN A 148 -20.62 11.71 -3.72
C ASN A 148 -21.32 10.79 -4.75
N GLN A 149 -20.84 10.75 -5.99
CA GLN A 149 -21.39 9.91 -7.07
C GLN A 149 -20.68 8.55 -7.11
N LYS A 150 -21.44 7.50 -7.42
CA LYS A 150 -20.88 6.18 -7.71
C LYS A 150 -20.32 6.16 -9.14
N SER A 151 -19.08 5.72 -9.28
CA SER A 151 -18.41 5.51 -10.56
C SER A 151 -17.26 4.54 -10.45
N TRP A 152 -16.75 4.09 -11.58
CA TRP A 152 -15.53 3.32 -11.63
C TRP A 152 -14.36 4.20 -11.23
N GLN A 153 -13.65 3.84 -10.18
CA GLN A 153 -12.48 4.55 -9.67
C GLN A 153 -11.23 3.83 -10.16
N LYS A 154 -10.40 4.53 -10.91
CA LYS A 154 -9.15 3.96 -11.45
C LYS A 154 -8.04 4.03 -10.41
N LYS A 155 -7.29 2.92 -10.23
CA LYS A 155 -6.10 2.91 -9.39
C LYS A 155 -4.94 3.60 -10.10
N ILE A 156 -4.30 4.56 -9.42
CA ILE A 156 -3.13 5.30 -9.90
C ILE A 156 -2.05 5.32 -8.82
N ILE A 157 -0.79 5.30 -9.22
CA ILE A 157 0.35 5.32 -8.31
C ILE A 157 0.75 6.76 -7.97
N ASN A 158 0.63 7.68 -8.94
CA ASN A 158 1.03 9.08 -8.78
C ASN A 158 -0.14 9.96 -8.32
N LYS A 159 0.14 10.84 -7.38
CA LYS A 159 -0.81 11.84 -6.90
C LYS A 159 -0.70 13.13 -7.70
#